data_e957e1384c2bbf4c7ae95a7862de5e24
#
_entry.id   e957e1384c2bbf4c7ae95a7862de5e24
#
_cell.length_a   1.000
_cell.length_b   1.000
_cell.length_c   1.000
_cell.angle_alpha   90.00
_cell.angle_beta   90.00
_cell.angle_gamma   90.00
#
_symmetry.space_group_name_H-M   'P 1'
#
loop_
_entity.id
_entity.type
_entity.pdbx_description
1 polymer ?
#
loop_
_entity_poly.entity_id
_entity_poly.type
_entity_poly.pdbx_seq_one_letter_code
_entity_poly.pdbx_strand_id
1 'polypeptide(L)'
;ITLFWDKPAVAGAVETYTVLLNDTAAGSTSKTHFTLEHLHPETEYVLFVQWRGGGIGELTVRTASTKHRLDVTAAPYNAKGDGKAMNTAALQKAINDCKENECVYFPAGVYLTGALRLHSNMELYLEEGAVLQGTANPEDYLPRIPSRFEGTEMECYSSLLNLGTLDH
;
A
#
# COMPACT_ATOMS: atom_id res chain seq x y z
N ILE A 1 -1.62 -1.16 11.82
CA ILE A 1 -2.92 -0.49 11.98
C ILE A 1 -2.66 0.98 12.26
N THR A 2 -3.27 1.89 11.50
CA THR A 2 -3.23 3.32 11.81
C THR A 2 -4.58 3.76 12.35
N LEU A 3 -4.55 4.34 13.55
CA LEU A 3 -5.71 4.94 14.21
C LEU A 3 -5.79 6.42 13.86
N PHE A 4 -7.01 6.89 13.67
CA PHE A 4 -7.33 8.32 13.54
C PHE A 4 -8.47 8.65 14.50
N TRP A 5 -8.45 9.83 15.08
CA TRP A 5 -9.51 10.32 15.97
C TRP A 5 -9.71 11.82 15.83
N ASP A 6 -10.87 12.29 16.23
CA ASP A 6 -11.17 13.70 16.27
C ASP A 6 -10.57 14.36 17.52
N LYS A 7 -10.13 15.61 17.36
CA LYS A 7 -9.68 16.40 18.50
C LYS A 7 -10.85 16.66 19.44
N PRO A 8 -10.74 16.37 20.76
CA PRO A 8 -11.81 16.66 21.71
C PRO A 8 -12.21 18.13 21.69
N ALA A 9 -13.52 18.38 21.70
CA ALA A 9 -14.09 19.72 21.77
C ALA A 9 -14.06 20.26 23.23
N VAL A 10 -12.84 20.48 23.75
CA VAL A 10 -12.63 20.97 25.11
C VAL A 10 -11.85 22.26 25.09
N ALA A 11 -12.07 23.09 26.11
CA ALA A 11 -11.29 24.31 26.31
C ALA A 11 -9.83 23.96 26.67
N GLY A 12 -8.91 24.38 25.83
CA GLY A 12 -7.47 24.20 25.99
C GLY A 12 -6.84 23.24 24.96
N ALA A 13 -5.53 23.31 24.85
CA ALA A 13 -4.79 22.43 23.96
C ALA A 13 -4.67 21.03 24.55
N VAL A 14 -4.93 20.00 23.75
CA VAL A 14 -4.54 18.63 24.07
C VAL A 14 -3.05 18.51 23.76
N GLU A 15 -2.25 18.28 24.78
CA GLU A 15 -0.80 18.20 24.65
C GLU A 15 -0.36 16.82 24.16
N THR A 16 -1.00 15.76 24.67
CA THR A 16 -0.59 14.39 24.39
C THR A 16 -1.77 13.43 24.48
N TYR A 17 -1.83 12.51 23.57
CA TYR A 17 -2.68 11.32 23.60
C TYR A 17 -1.83 10.11 23.93
N THR A 18 -2.35 9.20 24.72
CA THR A 18 -1.77 7.86 24.96
C THR A 18 -2.63 6.83 24.26
N VAL A 19 -1.99 5.97 23.48
CA VAL A 19 -2.63 4.84 22.81
C VAL A 19 -2.31 3.57 23.58
N LEU A 20 -3.36 2.85 23.96
CA LEU A 20 -3.26 1.54 24.60
C LEU A 20 -3.58 0.46 23.59
N LEU A 21 -2.87 -0.65 23.70
CA LEU A 21 -3.07 -1.89 22.99
C LEU A 21 -3.28 -3.00 24.02
N ASN A 22 -4.47 -3.59 24.09
CA ASN A 22 -4.85 -4.58 25.09
C ASN A 22 -4.48 -4.08 26.52
N ASP A 23 -4.95 -2.90 26.88
CA ASP A 23 -4.72 -2.21 28.16
C ASP A 23 -3.25 -1.84 28.48
N THR A 24 -2.33 -2.11 27.56
CA THR A 24 -0.92 -1.75 27.72
C THR A 24 -0.57 -0.53 26.86
N ALA A 25 0.19 0.42 27.42
CA ALA A 25 0.60 1.61 26.68
C ALA A 25 1.50 1.23 25.50
N ALA A 26 1.01 1.45 24.28
CA ALA A 26 1.74 1.23 23.02
C ALA A 26 2.57 2.46 22.61
N GLY A 27 2.15 3.66 23.06
CA GLY A 27 2.88 4.89 22.79
C GLY A 27 2.06 6.14 23.03
N SER A 28 2.67 7.28 22.71
CA SER A 28 2.05 8.60 22.88
C SER A 28 2.30 9.47 21.65
N THR A 29 1.36 10.38 21.38
CA THR A 29 1.45 11.32 20.24
C THR A 29 0.74 12.62 20.56
N SER A 30 1.20 13.74 20.00
CA SER A 30 0.48 15.02 19.99
C SER A 30 -0.44 15.19 18.78
N LYS A 31 -0.40 14.24 17.85
CA LYS A 31 -1.21 14.22 16.63
C LYS A 31 -2.52 13.47 16.87
N THR A 32 -3.47 13.62 15.96
CA THR A 32 -4.76 12.90 15.98
C THR A 32 -4.69 11.59 15.20
N HIS A 33 -3.52 10.99 15.13
CA HIS A 33 -3.30 9.67 14.56
C HIS A 33 -2.10 8.99 15.22
N PHE A 34 -2.10 7.66 15.19
CA PHE A 34 -1.00 6.81 15.67
C PHE A 34 -0.96 5.51 14.89
N THR A 35 0.24 5.06 14.51
CA THR A 35 0.44 3.78 13.80
C THR A 35 1.02 2.75 14.76
N LEU A 36 0.36 1.59 14.81
CA LEU A 36 0.82 0.39 15.49
C LEU A 36 1.41 -0.55 14.45
N GLU A 37 2.65 -0.97 14.69
CA GLU A 37 3.41 -1.84 13.82
C GLU A 37 3.67 -3.20 14.50
N HIS A 38 4.19 -4.16 13.75
CA HIS A 38 4.58 -5.49 14.24
C HIS A 38 3.46 -6.27 14.93
N LEU A 39 2.21 -6.05 14.53
CA LEU A 39 1.07 -6.81 15.04
C LEU A 39 1.04 -8.21 14.42
N HIS A 40 0.62 -9.20 15.20
CA HIS A 40 0.43 -10.54 14.69
C HIS A 40 -0.77 -10.62 13.73
N PRO A 41 -0.69 -11.39 12.64
CA PRO A 41 -1.82 -11.62 11.76
C PRO A 41 -2.94 -12.39 12.47
N GLU A 42 -4.17 -12.29 11.94
CA GLU A 42 -5.38 -12.96 12.43
C GLU A 42 -5.65 -12.81 13.92
N THR A 43 -5.11 -11.75 14.54
CA THR A 43 -5.17 -11.50 15.98
C THR A 43 -6.13 -10.35 16.27
N GLU A 44 -6.94 -10.53 17.29
CA GLU A 44 -7.82 -9.49 17.79
C GLU A 44 -7.07 -8.60 18.78
N TYR A 45 -7.26 -7.29 18.64
CA TYR A 45 -6.68 -6.27 19.49
C TYR A 45 -7.75 -5.29 19.94
N VAL A 46 -7.71 -4.94 21.22
CA VAL A 46 -8.49 -3.85 21.79
C VAL A 46 -7.61 -2.61 21.84
N LEU A 47 -8.05 -1.57 21.18
CA LEU A 47 -7.36 -0.29 21.02
C LEU A 47 -8.11 0.78 21.78
N PHE A 48 -7.42 1.54 22.61
CA PHE A 48 -8.01 2.62 23.38
C PHE A 48 -7.15 3.88 23.26
N VAL A 49 -7.79 5.03 23.03
CA VAL A 49 -7.10 6.32 22.98
C VAL A 49 -7.59 7.17 24.15
N GLN A 50 -6.65 7.68 24.93
CA GLN A 50 -6.94 8.54 26.09
C GLN A 50 -6.10 9.82 26.06
N TRP A 51 -6.60 10.86 26.76
CA TRP A 51 -5.91 12.09 27.05
C TRP A 51 -6.28 12.57 28.47
N ARG A 52 -5.32 13.10 29.23
CA ARG A 52 -5.52 13.63 30.60
C ARG A 52 -6.40 12.73 31.48
N GLY A 53 -6.30 11.42 31.33
CA GLY A 53 -7.09 10.45 32.10
C GLY A 53 -8.53 10.25 31.63
N GLY A 54 -8.94 10.90 30.51
CA GLY A 54 -10.21 10.67 29.86
C GLY A 54 -10.07 9.83 28.60
N GLY A 55 -11.08 9.01 28.27
CA GLY A 55 -11.13 8.22 27.04
C GLY A 55 -11.62 9.05 25.87
N ILE A 56 -11.08 8.81 24.67
CA ILE A 56 -11.64 9.27 23.40
C ILE A 56 -12.54 8.19 22.82
N GLY A 57 -12.07 6.95 22.83
CA GLY A 57 -12.83 5.82 22.33
C GLY A 57 -12.04 4.52 22.41
N GLU A 58 -12.79 3.43 22.34
CA GLU A 58 -12.30 2.05 22.27
C GLU A 58 -12.72 1.44 20.94
N LEU A 59 -11.86 0.64 20.35
CA LEU A 59 -12.10 -0.07 19.12
C LEU A 59 -11.49 -1.46 19.18
N THR A 60 -12.29 -2.47 18.92
CA THR A 60 -11.81 -3.83 18.72
C THR A 60 -11.59 -4.06 17.22
N VAL A 61 -10.40 -4.52 16.86
CA VAL A 61 -10.01 -4.81 15.48
C VAL A 61 -9.34 -6.15 15.39
N ARG A 62 -9.53 -6.84 14.26
CA ARG A 62 -8.80 -8.06 13.94
C ARG A 62 -7.87 -7.78 12.76
N THR A 63 -6.60 -8.15 12.91
CA THR A 63 -5.63 -8.08 11.81
C THR A 63 -5.97 -9.10 10.72
N ALA A 64 -5.68 -8.76 9.47
CA ALA A 64 -5.85 -9.68 8.35
C ALA A 64 -4.88 -10.88 8.44
N SER A 65 -5.18 -11.94 7.70
CA SER A 65 -4.24 -13.06 7.50
C SER A 65 -3.00 -12.59 6.73
N THR A 66 -1.91 -13.32 6.92
CA THR A 66 -0.71 -13.12 6.08
C THR A 66 -1.03 -13.51 4.65
N LYS A 67 -0.81 -12.59 3.71
CA LYS A 67 -0.99 -12.88 2.28
C LYS A 67 0.13 -13.76 1.74
N HIS A 68 -0.22 -14.67 0.84
CA HIS A 68 0.77 -15.43 0.08
C HIS A 68 1.54 -14.49 -0.85
N ARG A 69 2.87 -14.56 -0.84
CA ARG A 69 3.75 -13.69 -1.62
C ARG A 69 4.10 -14.33 -2.95
N LEU A 70 3.76 -13.67 -4.05
CA LEU A 70 4.26 -13.98 -5.39
C LEU A 70 5.55 -13.19 -5.59
N ASP A 71 6.69 -13.80 -5.28
CA ASP A 71 8.00 -13.16 -5.41
C ASP A 71 8.33 -12.99 -6.89
N VAL A 72 8.45 -11.73 -7.34
CA VAL A 72 8.72 -11.41 -8.74
C VAL A 72 10.08 -11.89 -9.21
N THR A 73 11.03 -12.13 -8.31
CA THR A 73 12.38 -12.61 -8.66
C THR A 73 12.45 -14.12 -8.78
N ALA A 74 11.49 -14.83 -8.19
CA ALA A 74 11.41 -16.28 -8.25
C ALA A 74 10.74 -16.78 -9.53
N ALA A 75 10.89 -18.08 -9.83
CA ALA A 75 10.12 -18.73 -10.89
C ALA A 75 8.62 -18.69 -10.53
N PRO A 76 7.72 -18.47 -11.49
CA PRO A 76 7.97 -18.44 -12.94
C PRO A 76 8.27 -17.05 -13.50
N TYR A 77 8.41 -16.01 -12.69
CA TYR A 77 8.51 -14.60 -13.13
C TYR A 77 9.95 -14.23 -13.49
N ASN A 78 10.91 -14.52 -12.60
CA ASN A 78 12.34 -14.29 -12.81
C ASN A 78 12.72 -12.82 -13.15
N ALA A 79 11.99 -11.85 -12.59
CA ALA A 79 12.30 -10.44 -12.74
C ALA A 79 13.68 -10.13 -12.11
N LYS A 80 14.39 -9.16 -12.67
CA LYS A 80 15.72 -8.75 -12.21
C LYS A 80 15.68 -7.36 -11.60
N GLY A 81 16.06 -7.27 -10.34
CA GLY A 81 16.15 -6.02 -9.59
C GLY A 81 17.46 -5.25 -9.81
N ASP A 82 18.01 -5.27 -11.04
CA ASP A 82 19.32 -4.71 -11.40
C ASP A 82 19.27 -3.29 -12.00
N GLY A 83 18.06 -2.72 -12.17
CA GLY A 83 17.82 -1.40 -12.77
C GLY A 83 18.13 -1.32 -14.26
N LYS A 84 18.37 -2.44 -14.93
CA LYS A 84 18.79 -2.51 -16.35
C LYS A 84 17.88 -3.41 -17.18
N ALA A 85 17.60 -4.59 -16.68
CA ALA A 85 16.75 -5.55 -17.38
C ALA A 85 15.30 -5.05 -17.41
N MET A 86 14.69 -5.09 -18.60
CA MET A 86 13.27 -4.81 -18.76
C MET A 86 12.45 -5.96 -18.15
N ASN A 87 11.57 -5.64 -17.22
CA ASN A 87 10.79 -6.62 -16.49
C ASN A 87 9.28 -6.57 -16.77
N THR A 88 8.81 -5.72 -17.69
CA THR A 88 7.37 -5.47 -17.90
C THR A 88 6.56 -6.76 -18.05
N ALA A 89 7.01 -7.70 -18.90
CA ALA A 89 6.29 -8.96 -19.10
C ALA A 89 6.26 -9.84 -17.85
N ALA A 90 7.39 -9.92 -17.13
CA ALA A 90 7.51 -10.72 -15.90
C ALA A 90 6.61 -10.16 -14.79
N LEU A 91 6.65 -8.83 -14.58
CA LEU A 91 5.85 -8.15 -13.57
C LEU A 91 4.36 -8.20 -13.92
N GLN A 92 4.00 -7.97 -15.19
CA GLN A 92 2.60 -8.08 -15.61
C GLN A 92 2.05 -9.49 -15.44
N LYS A 93 2.89 -10.51 -15.67
CA LYS A 93 2.50 -11.89 -15.41
C LYS A 93 2.24 -12.12 -13.92
N ALA A 94 3.10 -11.63 -13.02
CA ALA A 94 2.89 -11.76 -11.58
C ALA A 94 1.61 -11.04 -11.13
N ILE A 95 1.34 -9.85 -11.70
CA ILE A 95 0.11 -9.11 -11.46
C ILE A 95 -1.11 -9.93 -11.90
N ASN A 96 -1.09 -10.48 -13.12
CA ASN A 96 -2.21 -11.26 -13.66
C ASN A 96 -2.47 -12.55 -12.90
N ASP A 97 -1.43 -13.16 -12.33
CA ASP A 97 -1.52 -14.39 -11.55
C ASP A 97 -2.01 -14.12 -10.10
N CYS A 98 -1.88 -12.88 -9.60
CA CYS A 98 -2.21 -12.50 -8.23
C CYS A 98 -3.71 -12.61 -7.97
N LYS A 99 -4.07 -13.36 -6.93
CA LYS A 99 -5.46 -13.59 -6.51
C LYS A 99 -5.76 -12.84 -5.21
N GLU A 100 -7.03 -12.85 -4.82
CA GLU A 100 -7.43 -12.43 -3.49
C GLU A 100 -6.64 -13.20 -2.42
N ASN A 101 -6.17 -12.52 -1.37
CA ASN A 101 -5.26 -13.03 -0.33
C ASN A 101 -3.82 -13.32 -0.79
N GLU A 102 -3.44 -12.86 -1.96
CA GLU A 102 -2.07 -12.87 -2.43
C GLU A 102 -1.53 -11.44 -2.59
N CYS A 103 -0.22 -11.29 -2.67
CA CYS A 103 0.42 -10.03 -3.03
C CYS A 103 1.57 -10.26 -4.01
N VAL A 104 1.73 -9.35 -4.95
CA VAL A 104 2.92 -9.30 -5.81
C VAL A 104 4.05 -8.67 -5.00
N TYR A 105 5.01 -9.48 -4.61
CA TYR A 105 6.09 -9.10 -3.71
C TYR A 105 7.36 -8.75 -4.47
N PHE A 106 7.89 -7.57 -4.18
CA PHE A 106 9.14 -7.06 -4.74
C PHE A 106 10.21 -7.04 -3.66
N PRO A 107 11.18 -7.95 -3.65
CA PRO A 107 12.37 -7.82 -2.81
C PRO A 107 13.16 -6.54 -3.10
N ALA A 108 14.07 -6.15 -2.20
CA ALA A 108 14.96 -5.01 -2.42
C ALA A 108 15.66 -5.10 -3.79
N GLY A 109 15.65 -4.03 -4.56
CA GLY A 109 16.20 -3.95 -5.92
C GLY A 109 15.51 -2.91 -6.77
N VAL A 110 16.05 -2.64 -7.96
CA VAL A 110 15.47 -1.68 -8.92
C VAL A 110 14.90 -2.43 -10.11
N TYR A 111 13.58 -2.40 -10.26
CA TYR A 111 12.85 -3.12 -11.32
C TYR A 111 12.44 -2.15 -12.42
N LEU A 112 13.22 -2.15 -13.51
CA LEU A 112 12.91 -1.33 -14.69
C LEU A 112 11.72 -1.93 -15.45
N THR A 113 10.70 -1.11 -15.73
CA THR A 113 9.46 -1.55 -16.41
C THR A 113 8.83 -0.45 -17.24
N GLY A 114 8.01 -0.81 -18.20
CA GLY A 114 7.02 0.04 -18.83
C GLY A 114 5.72 0.07 -18.05
N ALA A 115 4.61 0.39 -18.74
CA ALA A 115 3.28 0.44 -18.16
C ALA A 115 2.82 -0.93 -17.63
N LEU A 116 2.29 -0.94 -16.42
CA LEU A 116 1.66 -2.11 -15.79
C LEU A 116 0.17 -1.85 -15.58
N ARG A 117 -0.63 -2.87 -15.76
CA ARG A 117 -2.08 -2.84 -15.55
C ARG A 117 -2.42 -3.65 -14.29
N LEU A 118 -2.98 -2.99 -13.31
CA LEU A 118 -3.44 -3.58 -12.07
C LEU A 118 -4.91 -4.01 -12.21
N HIS A 119 -5.35 -4.92 -11.37
CA HIS A 119 -6.75 -5.34 -11.26
C HIS A 119 -7.26 -5.24 -9.82
N SER A 120 -8.55 -5.45 -9.63
CA SER A 120 -9.18 -5.44 -8.31
C SER A 120 -8.68 -6.61 -7.43
N ASN A 121 -8.77 -6.44 -6.11
CA ASN A 121 -8.47 -7.47 -5.11
C ASN A 121 -7.03 -8.01 -5.16
N MET A 122 -6.07 -7.15 -5.50
CA MET A 122 -4.64 -7.45 -5.49
C MET A 122 -3.87 -6.46 -4.60
N GLU A 123 -2.65 -6.82 -4.25
CA GLU A 123 -1.73 -5.96 -3.53
C GLU A 123 -0.36 -5.98 -4.20
N LEU A 124 0.24 -4.80 -4.33
CA LEU A 124 1.67 -4.65 -4.61
C LEU A 124 2.39 -4.38 -3.30
N TYR A 125 3.31 -5.24 -2.91
CA TYR A 125 4.14 -5.07 -1.73
C TYR A 125 5.60 -4.87 -2.13
N LEU A 126 6.10 -3.67 -1.93
CA LEU A 126 7.50 -3.33 -2.15
C LEU A 126 8.23 -3.38 -0.81
N GLU A 127 9.21 -4.27 -0.69
CA GLU A 127 10.09 -4.35 0.47
C GLU A 127 10.93 -3.09 0.60
N GLU A 128 11.46 -2.81 1.78
CA GLU A 128 12.39 -1.71 1.98
C GLU A 128 13.58 -1.82 1.00
N GLY A 129 13.85 -0.74 0.25
CA GLY A 129 14.86 -0.74 -0.80
C GLY A 129 14.39 -1.28 -2.16
N ALA A 130 13.13 -1.69 -2.31
CA ALA A 130 12.56 -2.00 -3.62
C ALA A 130 12.11 -0.72 -4.34
N VAL A 131 12.48 -0.61 -5.60
CA VAL A 131 12.13 0.52 -6.46
C VAL A 131 11.51 0.00 -7.76
N LEU A 132 10.29 0.44 -8.07
CA LEU A 132 9.68 0.24 -9.38
C LEU A 132 10.02 1.45 -10.26
N GLN A 133 10.89 1.25 -11.24
CA GLN A 133 11.42 2.31 -12.09
C GLN A 133 10.80 2.26 -13.48
N GLY A 134 10.16 3.36 -13.89
CA GLY A 134 9.67 3.50 -15.27
C GLY A 134 10.81 3.73 -16.28
N THR A 135 10.68 3.15 -17.47
CA THR A 135 11.58 3.44 -18.58
C THR A 135 11.34 4.85 -19.14
N ALA A 136 12.38 5.44 -19.74
CA ALA A 136 12.25 6.72 -20.43
C ALA A 136 11.74 6.60 -21.88
N ASN A 137 11.57 5.37 -22.40
CA ASN A 137 11.07 5.14 -23.74
C ASN A 137 9.54 5.19 -23.77
N PRO A 138 8.89 6.15 -24.46
CA PRO A 138 7.44 6.26 -24.51
C PRO A 138 6.73 5.02 -25.09
N GLU A 139 7.38 4.27 -25.96
CA GLU A 139 6.80 3.07 -26.59
C GLU A 139 6.52 1.94 -25.57
N ASP A 140 7.19 1.96 -24.42
CA ASP A 140 6.95 1.00 -23.35
C ASP A 140 5.66 1.31 -22.54
N TYR A 141 4.96 2.39 -22.90
CA TYR A 141 3.71 2.83 -22.28
C TYR A 141 2.51 2.74 -23.24
N LEU A 142 2.64 1.95 -24.29
CA LEU A 142 1.54 1.64 -25.19
C LEU A 142 0.64 0.51 -24.62
N PRO A 143 -0.64 0.43 -25.05
CA PRO A 143 -1.31 1.36 -25.96
C PRO A 143 -1.60 2.70 -25.30
N ARG A 144 -1.85 3.72 -26.11
CA ARG A 144 -2.41 4.98 -25.61
C ARG A 144 -3.80 4.73 -25.05
N ILE A 145 -4.15 5.52 -24.04
CA ILE A 145 -5.43 5.44 -23.35
C ILE A 145 -6.14 6.79 -23.41
N PRO A 146 -7.48 6.81 -23.48
CA PRO A 146 -8.24 8.04 -23.30
C PRO A 146 -7.93 8.63 -21.92
N SER A 147 -7.63 9.91 -21.90
CA SER A 147 -7.29 10.64 -20.69
C SER A 147 -7.83 12.07 -20.77
N ARG A 148 -7.73 12.80 -19.66
CA ARG A 148 -8.17 14.19 -19.60
C ARG A 148 -7.11 15.03 -18.89
N PHE A 149 -6.71 16.13 -19.55
CA PHE A 149 -5.80 17.11 -18.97
C PHE A 149 -6.41 18.50 -19.08
N GLU A 150 -6.52 19.21 -17.97
CA GLU A 150 -7.10 20.56 -17.88
C GLU A 150 -8.46 20.72 -18.60
N GLY A 151 -9.30 19.67 -18.53
CA GLY A 151 -10.62 19.67 -19.15
C GLY A 151 -10.66 19.24 -20.61
N THR A 152 -9.50 19.01 -21.25
CA THR A 152 -9.41 18.54 -22.64
C THR A 152 -9.22 17.02 -22.65
N GLU A 153 -10.10 16.33 -23.40
CA GLU A 153 -9.97 14.88 -23.63
C GLU A 153 -8.93 14.63 -24.73
N MET A 154 -8.05 13.67 -24.49
CA MET A 154 -6.98 13.32 -25.42
C MET A 154 -6.49 11.89 -25.23
N GLU A 155 -5.85 11.35 -26.27
CA GLU A 155 -5.15 10.07 -26.22
C GLU A 155 -3.73 10.27 -25.68
N CYS A 156 -3.46 9.73 -24.48
CA CYS A 156 -2.17 9.83 -23.81
C CYS A 156 -1.46 8.48 -23.72
N TYR A 157 -0.15 8.49 -23.53
CA TYR A 157 0.56 7.30 -23.08
C TYR A 157 0.04 6.83 -21.72
N SER A 158 0.03 5.54 -21.49
CA SER A 158 -0.36 4.96 -20.19
C SER A 158 0.57 5.43 -19.08
N SER A 159 0.08 5.49 -17.86
CA SER A 159 0.90 5.72 -16.69
C SER A 159 1.76 4.49 -16.37
N LEU A 160 2.73 4.63 -15.46
CA LEU A 160 3.52 3.49 -14.98
C LEU A 160 2.61 2.41 -14.36
N LEU A 161 1.67 2.83 -13.53
CA LEU A 161 0.64 1.97 -12.93
C LEU A 161 -0.73 2.45 -13.41
N ASN A 162 -1.47 1.55 -14.01
CA ASN A 162 -2.81 1.80 -14.52
C ASN A 162 -3.80 0.90 -13.79
N LEU A 163 -4.79 1.51 -13.17
CA LEU A 163 -5.98 0.80 -12.72
C LEU A 163 -6.88 0.68 -13.95
N GLY A 164 -7.13 -0.54 -14.41
CA GLY A 164 -8.04 -0.78 -15.51
C GLY A 164 -9.43 -0.25 -15.21
N THR A 165 -10.28 -0.13 -16.24
CA THR A 165 -11.72 0.02 -16.00
C THR A 165 -12.13 -1.13 -15.10
N LEU A 166 -12.43 -0.79 -13.85
CA LEU A 166 -12.99 -1.73 -12.91
C LEU A 166 -14.38 -2.06 -13.50
N ASP A 167 -14.50 -3.25 -14.05
CA ASP A 167 -15.83 -3.77 -14.39
C ASP A 167 -16.58 -3.87 -13.07
N HIS A 168 -17.61 -3.04 -12.96
CA HIS A 168 -18.52 -2.99 -11.81
C HIS A 168 -19.42 -4.20 -11.78
#